data_653fa47f4e6506e772e057aa6a1d5cee
#
_entry.id   653fa47f4e6506e772e057aa6a1d5cee
#
_cell.length_a   1.000
_cell.length_b   1.000
_cell.length_c   1.000
_cell.angle_alpha   90.00
_cell.angle_beta   90.00
_cell.angle_gamma   90.00
#
_symmetry.space_group_name_H-M   'P 1'
#
loop_
_entity.id
_entity.type
_entity.pdbx_description
1 polymer ?
#
loop_
_entity_poly.entity_id
_entity_poly.type
_entity_poly.pdbx_seq_one_letter_code
_entity_poly.pdbx_strand_id
1 'polypeptide(L)'
;PSDDTSLVDKAYRVAYDAHKGQVRKSGEPYIIHPLCVAIVLAELELDKETIAAGLLHDVLEDTIMTMDEMRAEFGDDVAHLVDGVTKLKHLHLTDSTKDPKDKNADRLEMQAENLRKMFLAMAKDIRVILIKLADRLHNMRTLKYQSKEAQQRIARETQDIYCPIAQRLGISKIKIELEDLCMKY
;
A
#
# COMPACT_ATOMS: atom_id res chain seq x y z
N PRO A 1 -0.63 -1.34 25.77
CA PRO A 1 -0.60 -0.33 24.73
C PRO A 1 -0.39 1.02 25.40
N SER A 2 0.61 1.78 24.98
CA SER A 2 0.78 3.15 25.49
C SER A 2 -0.30 4.02 24.88
N ASP A 3 -1.03 4.81 25.67
CA ASP A 3 -2.01 5.82 25.20
C ASP A 3 -1.33 6.99 24.47
N ASP A 4 -0.04 6.86 24.13
CA ASP A 4 0.74 7.89 23.44
C ASP A 4 0.50 7.83 21.93
N THR A 5 -0.39 8.68 21.45
CA THR A 5 -0.73 8.88 20.02
C THR A 5 0.13 9.95 19.36
N SER A 6 1.09 10.54 20.06
CA SER A 6 1.85 11.71 19.56
C SER A 6 2.56 11.45 18.24
N LEU A 7 3.11 10.25 18.03
CA LEU A 7 3.75 9.85 16.76
C LEU A 7 2.74 9.80 15.61
N VAL A 8 1.57 9.21 15.85
CA VAL A 8 0.49 9.08 14.84
C VAL A 8 -0.08 10.45 14.51
N ASP A 9 -0.31 11.30 15.52
CA ASP A 9 -0.80 12.68 15.33
C ASP A 9 0.22 13.51 14.52
N LYS A 10 1.51 13.37 14.80
CA LYS A 10 2.58 14.02 14.04
C LYS A 10 2.59 13.54 12.60
N ALA A 11 2.52 12.21 12.36
CA ALA A 11 2.49 11.61 11.03
C ALA A 11 1.28 12.10 10.22
N TYR A 12 0.10 12.18 10.85
CA TYR A 12 -1.09 12.72 10.20
C TYR A 12 -0.92 14.18 9.77
N ARG A 13 -0.39 15.04 10.63
CA ARG A 13 -0.16 16.47 10.29
C ARG A 13 0.81 16.62 9.13
N VAL A 14 1.92 15.88 9.14
CA VAL A 14 2.90 15.93 8.06
C VAL A 14 2.30 15.40 6.75
N ALA A 15 1.57 14.27 6.77
CA ALA A 15 0.88 13.76 5.59
C ALA A 15 -0.19 14.74 5.07
N TYR A 16 -0.95 15.38 5.97
CA TYR A 16 -1.95 16.38 5.61
C TYR A 16 -1.33 17.58 4.90
N ASP A 17 -0.27 18.15 5.44
CA ASP A 17 0.43 19.31 4.87
C ASP A 17 1.11 18.94 3.54
N ALA A 18 1.72 17.77 3.47
CA ALA A 18 2.41 17.25 2.29
C ALA A 18 1.46 17.04 1.09
N HIS A 19 0.23 16.56 1.34
CA HIS A 19 -0.79 16.31 0.31
C HIS A 19 -1.79 17.47 0.16
N LYS A 20 -1.52 18.62 0.74
CA LYS A 20 -2.42 19.78 0.68
C LYS A 20 -2.69 20.21 -0.76
N GLY A 21 -3.97 20.28 -1.12
CA GLY A 21 -4.41 20.66 -2.48
C GLY A 21 -4.40 19.51 -3.49
N GLN A 22 -3.89 18.33 -3.13
CA GLN A 22 -4.00 17.14 -3.97
C GLN A 22 -5.38 16.50 -3.81
N VAL A 23 -5.93 15.99 -4.92
CA VAL A 23 -7.22 15.29 -4.95
C VAL A 23 -7.08 13.94 -5.65
N ARG A 24 -7.84 12.96 -5.21
CA ARG A 24 -7.96 11.66 -5.87
C ARG A 24 -8.89 11.72 -7.09
N LYS A 25 -8.92 10.68 -7.92
CA LYS A 25 -9.87 10.53 -9.03
C LYS A 25 -11.34 10.53 -8.56
N SER A 26 -11.60 10.24 -7.29
CA SER A 26 -12.92 10.36 -6.66
C SER A 26 -13.36 11.82 -6.45
N GLY A 27 -12.44 12.79 -6.56
CA GLY A 27 -12.65 14.20 -6.19
C GLY A 27 -12.42 14.50 -4.72
N GLU A 28 -12.15 13.49 -3.88
CA GLU A 28 -11.87 13.67 -2.45
C GLU A 28 -10.43 14.16 -2.21
N PRO A 29 -10.18 14.91 -1.11
CA PRO A 29 -8.82 15.27 -0.69
C PRO A 29 -7.95 14.03 -0.55
N TYR A 30 -6.69 14.10 -1.02
CA TYR A 30 -5.79 12.94 -1.04
C TYR A 30 -5.56 12.35 0.35
N ILE A 31 -5.51 13.16 1.39
CA ILE A 31 -5.27 12.74 2.79
C ILE A 31 -6.27 11.67 3.28
N ILE A 32 -7.46 11.59 2.70
CA ILE A 32 -8.45 10.56 3.04
C ILE A 32 -7.89 9.15 2.80
N HIS A 33 -7.04 8.97 1.77
CA HIS A 33 -6.44 7.69 1.48
C HIS A 33 -5.49 7.19 2.59
N PRO A 34 -4.39 7.89 2.92
CA PRO A 34 -3.51 7.43 4.00
C PRO A 34 -4.21 7.34 5.35
N LEU A 35 -5.21 8.20 5.62
CA LEU A 35 -6.03 8.08 6.82
C LEU A 35 -6.80 6.75 6.85
N CYS A 36 -7.46 6.37 5.76
CA CYS A 36 -8.15 5.07 5.68
C CYS A 36 -7.18 3.89 5.80
N VAL A 37 -5.98 3.98 5.23
CA VAL A 37 -4.92 2.98 5.40
C VAL A 37 -4.55 2.83 6.88
N ALA A 38 -4.30 3.94 7.57
CA ALA A 38 -3.98 3.96 9.00
C ALA A 38 -5.11 3.36 9.86
N ILE A 39 -6.38 3.64 9.53
CA ILE A 39 -7.54 3.06 10.23
C ILE A 39 -7.54 1.53 10.08
N VAL A 40 -7.31 0.99 8.87
CA VAL A 40 -7.23 -0.46 8.65
C VAL A 40 -6.10 -1.09 9.48
N LEU A 41 -4.93 -0.43 9.56
CA LEU A 41 -3.80 -0.91 10.36
C LEU A 41 -4.12 -0.87 11.87
N ALA A 42 -4.82 0.17 12.33
CA ALA A 42 -5.29 0.28 13.72
C ALA A 42 -6.35 -0.80 14.07
N GLU A 43 -7.28 -1.11 13.14
CA GLU A 43 -8.23 -2.21 13.30
C GLU A 43 -7.57 -3.60 13.36
N LEU A 44 -6.35 -3.72 12.82
CA LEU A 44 -5.50 -4.91 12.96
C LEU A 44 -4.66 -4.89 14.25
N GLU A 45 -4.85 -3.88 15.12
CA GLU A 45 -4.15 -3.71 16.40
C GLU A 45 -2.61 -3.66 16.26
N LEU A 46 -2.12 -3.05 15.16
CA LEU A 46 -0.68 -2.90 14.90
C LEU A 46 -0.08 -1.76 15.72
N ASP A 47 1.26 -1.77 15.82
CA ASP A 47 2.01 -0.76 16.58
C ASP A 47 1.90 0.64 15.95
N LYS A 48 2.20 1.66 16.75
CA LYS A 48 2.10 3.07 16.36
C LYS A 48 3.05 3.45 15.23
N GLU A 49 4.19 2.79 15.13
CA GLU A 49 5.18 2.97 14.08
C GLU A 49 4.63 2.49 12.73
N THR A 50 3.95 1.36 12.71
CA THR A 50 3.27 0.82 11.51
C THR A 50 2.11 1.73 11.08
N ILE A 51 1.31 2.22 12.02
CA ILE A 51 0.20 3.15 11.73
C ILE A 51 0.75 4.48 11.18
N ALA A 52 1.80 5.02 11.79
CA ALA A 52 2.47 6.24 11.32
C ALA A 52 3.07 6.04 9.91
N ALA A 53 3.72 4.90 9.66
CA ALA A 53 4.22 4.56 8.32
C ALA A 53 3.08 4.43 7.29
N GLY A 54 1.91 3.92 7.69
CA GLY A 54 0.71 3.88 6.85
C GLY A 54 0.19 5.27 6.47
N LEU A 55 0.28 6.25 7.38
CA LEU A 55 -0.04 7.65 7.08
C LEU A 55 0.97 8.31 6.13
N LEU A 56 2.24 7.89 6.19
CA LEU A 56 3.36 8.52 5.48
C LEU A 56 3.76 7.78 4.19
N HIS A 57 3.11 6.65 3.86
CA HIS A 57 3.60 5.72 2.83
C HIS A 57 3.73 6.32 1.42
N ASP A 58 2.92 7.33 1.08
CA ASP A 58 2.96 8.04 -0.21
C ASP A 58 3.75 9.35 -0.14
N VAL A 59 4.13 9.84 1.05
CA VAL A 59 4.76 11.17 1.23
C VAL A 59 6.10 11.28 0.49
N LEU A 60 6.92 10.23 0.51
CA LEU A 60 8.21 10.22 -0.18
C LEU A 60 8.11 10.25 -1.71
N GLU A 61 7.02 9.73 -2.27
CA GLU A 61 6.83 9.65 -3.72
C GLU A 61 6.12 10.88 -4.28
N ASP A 62 5.13 11.35 -3.54
CA ASP A 62 4.19 12.36 -4.03
C ASP A 62 4.52 13.77 -3.55
N THR A 63 5.59 13.93 -2.75
CA THR A 63 5.99 15.22 -2.17
C THR A 63 7.50 15.46 -2.22
N ILE A 64 7.95 16.60 -1.69
CA ILE A 64 9.36 17.01 -1.65
C ILE A 64 10.12 16.45 -0.43
N MET A 65 9.47 15.73 0.50
CA MET A 65 10.12 15.16 1.66
C MET A 65 11.16 14.11 1.27
N THR A 66 12.35 14.21 1.83
CA THR A 66 13.44 13.26 1.63
C THR A 66 13.44 12.15 2.67
N MET A 67 14.12 11.03 2.36
CA MET A 67 14.31 9.93 3.32
C MET A 67 15.08 10.35 4.57
N ASP A 68 16.04 11.26 4.45
CA ASP A 68 16.82 11.75 5.59
C ASP A 68 15.97 12.62 6.53
N GLU A 69 15.09 13.44 5.98
CA GLU A 69 14.10 14.21 6.76
C GLU A 69 13.08 13.27 7.43
N MET A 70 12.57 12.26 6.71
CA MET A 70 11.69 11.24 7.27
C MET A 70 12.33 10.54 8.47
N ARG A 71 13.60 10.14 8.34
CA ARG A 71 14.37 9.49 9.41
C ARG A 71 14.60 10.43 10.59
N ALA A 72 14.97 11.67 10.34
CA ALA A 72 15.19 12.67 11.40
C ALA A 72 13.92 12.98 12.19
N GLU A 73 12.76 12.99 11.50
CA GLU A 73 11.49 13.36 12.11
C GLU A 73 10.76 12.22 12.81
N PHE A 74 10.82 11.01 12.24
CA PHE A 74 9.98 9.87 12.66
C PHE A 74 10.82 8.67 13.17
N GLY A 75 12.14 8.74 13.07
CA GLY A 75 13.05 7.68 13.49
C GLY A 75 13.27 6.61 12.41
N ASP A 76 14.23 5.73 12.68
CA ASP A 76 14.69 4.72 11.73
C ASP A 76 13.60 3.67 11.41
N ASP A 77 12.76 3.30 12.38
CA ASP A 77 11.76 2.25 12.22
C ASP A 77 10.67 2.68 11.24
N VAL A 78 10.08 3.87 11.42
CA VAL A 78 9.08 4.43 10.49
C VAL A 78 9.71 4.65 9.11
N ALA A 79 10.90 5.24 9.03
CA ALA A 79 11.59 5.48 7.76
C ALA A 79 11.87 4.17 7.01
N HIS A 80 12.28 3.11 7.72
CA HIS A 80 12.50 1.78 7.14
C HIS A 80 11.21 1.20 6.56
N LEU A 81 10.08 1.30 7.26
CA LEU A 81 8.79 0.81 6.79
C LEU A 81 8.33 1.56 5.54
N VAL A 82 8.41 2.89 5.54
CA VAL A 82 8.03 3.73 4.38
C VAL A 82 8.92 3.41 3.18
N ASP A 83 10.24 3.32 3.35
CA ASP A 83 11.18 2.89 2.29
C ASP A 83 10.83 1.52 1.70
N GLY A 84 10.49 0.57 2.57
CA GLY A 84 10.07 -0.78 2.17
C GLY A 84 8.81 -0.77 1.29
N VAL A 85 7.80 0.01 1.67
CA VAL A 85 6.54 0.14 0.92
C VAL A 85 6.78 0.82 -0.43
N THR A 86 7.57 1.92 -0.46
CA THR A 86 7.96 2.64 -1.67
C THR A 86 8.69 1.72 -2.66
N LYS A 87 9.67 0.96 -2.19
CA LYS A 87 10.39 -0.02 -3.03
C LYS A 87 9.49 -1.07 -3.64
N LEU A 88 8.51 -1.58 -2.88
CA LEU A 88 7.52 -2.52 -3.41
C LEU A 88 6.65 -1.91 -4.50
N LYS A 89 6.28 -0.63 -4.40
CA LYS A 89 5.48 0.07 -5.41
C LYS A 89 6.24 0.23 -6.72
N HIS A 90 7.49 0.66 -6.67
CA HIS A 90 8.33 0.82 -7.86
C HIS A 90 8.58 -0.49 -8.64
N LEU A 91 8.59 -1.63 -7.97
CA LEU A 91 8.77 -2.93 -8.62
C LEU A 91 7.61 -3.29 -9.57
N HIS A 92 6.41 -2.79 -9.32
CA HIS A 92 5.25 -3.00 -10.19
C HIS A 92 5.23 -2.09 -11.44
N LEU A 93 5.96 -0.97 -11.43
CA LEU A 93 5.92 0.05 -12.50
C LEU A 93 6.94 -0.19 -13.61
N THR A 94 8.01 -0.91 -13.35
CA THR A 94 9.15 -1.04 -14.29
C THR A 94 8.97 -2.07 -15.40
N ASP A 95 8.01 -2.99 -15.32
CA ASP A 95 7.86 -4.08 -16.28
C ASP A 95 6.77 -3.85 -17.36
N SER A 96 6.19 -2.65 -17.44
CA SER A 96 5.11 -2.35 -18.41
C SER A 96 5.60 -2.05 -19.84
N THR A 97 6.89 -2.17 -20.14
CA THR A 97 7.50 -1.67 -21.40
C THR A 97 8.00 -2.76 -22.36
N LYS A 98 7.63 -4.04 -22.21
CA LYS A 98 8.01 -5.10 -23.15
C LYS A 98 6.89 -5.47 -24.12
N ASP A 99 7.28 -5.68 -25.37
CA ASP A 99 6.46 -5.95 -26.54
C ASP A 99 5.50 -7.17 -26.40
N PRO A 100 4.29 -7.14 -27.03
CA PRO A 100 3.20 -8.05 -26.72
C PRO A 100 3.20 -9.36 -27.53
N LYS A 101 4.32 -10.05 -27.68
CA LYS A 101 4.33 -11.27 -28.52
C LYS A 101 4.08 -12.60 -27.80
N ASP A 102 4.16 -12.65 -26.45
CA ASP A 102 3.84 -13.89 -25.71
C ASP A 102 3.13 -13.59 -24.38
N LYS A 103 1.88 -13.13 -24.48
CA LYS A 103 1.10 -12.53 -23.38
C LYS A 103 0.85 -13.43 -22.16
N ASN A 104 0.94 -14.73 -22.26
CA ASN A 104 0.61 -15.64 -21.16
C ASN A 104 1.85 -16.12 -20.39
N ALA A 105 2.96 -16.40 -21.07
CA ALA A 105 4.21 -16.83 -20.44
C ALA A 105 4.85 -15.66 -19.68
N ASP A 106 4.96 -14.49 -20.31
CA ASP A 106 5.50 -13.26 -19.68
C ASP A 106 4.68 -12.83 -18.45
N ARG A 107 3.36 -13.05 -18.50
CA ARG A 107 2.47 -12.71 -17.38
C ARG A 107 2.70 -13.62 -16.16
N LEU A 108 2.85 -14.93 -16.35
CA LEU A 108 3.12 -15.88 -15.27
C LEU A 108 4.49 -15.62 -14.63
N GLU A 109 5.49 -15.31 -15.43
CA GLU A 109 6.83 -14.96 -14.96
C GLU A 109 6.82 -13.66 -14.15
N MET A 110 6.11 -12.64 -14.62
CA MET A 110 5.93 -11.37 -13.90
C MET A 110 5.18 -11.56 -12.58
N GLN A 111 4.12 -12.38 -12.55
CA GLN A 111 3.42 -12.70 -11.30
C GLN A 111 4.32 -13.42 -10.29
N ALA A 112 5.11 -14.39 -10.76
CA ALA A 112 6.06 -15.13 -9.93
C ALA A 112 7.14 -14.20 -9.36
N GLU A 113 7.68 -13.27 -10.16
CA GLU A 113 8.67 -12.31 -9.71
C GLU A 113 8.08 -11.29 -8.71
N ASN A 114 6.86 -10.82 -8.93
CA ASN A 114 6.17 -9.95 -7.98
C ASN A 114 5.93 -10.64 -6.63
N LEU A 115 5.46 -11.89 -6.66
CA LEU A 115 5.32 -12.71 -5.45
C LEU A 115 6.66 -12.90 -4.74
N ARG A 116 7.72 -13.21 -5.47
CA ARG A 116 9.07 -13.37 -4.91
C ARG A 116 9.55 -12.11 -4.21
N LYS A 117 9.37 -10.95 -4.83
CA LYS A 117 9.77 -9.65 -4.25
C LYS A 117 8.96 -9.33 -2.99
N MET A 118 7.66 -9.63 -2.99
CA MET A 118 6.82 -9.49 -1.80
C MET A 118 7.28 -10.42 -0.66
N PHE A 119 7.61 -11.68 -0.97
CA PHE A 119 8.16 -12.60 0.04
C PHE A 119 9.52 -12.15 0.58
N LEU A 120 10.38 -11.57 -0.24
CA LEU A 120 11.65 -11.00 0.22
C LEU A 120 11.44 -9.78 1.13
N ALA A 121 10.46 -8.95 0.83
CA ALA A 121 10.09 -7.83 1.71
C ALA A 121 9.52 -8.33 3.04
N MET A 122 8.64 -9.35 3.02
CA MET A 122 8.10 -10.01 4.22
C MET A 122 9.21 -10.61 5.09
N ALA A 123 10.24 -11.19 4.48
CA ALA A 123 11.37 -11.77 5.21
C ALA A 123 12.22 -10.71 5.94
N LYS A 124 12.17 -9.45 5.48
CA LYS A 124 12.84 -8.33 6.14
C LYS A 124 11.99 -7.73 7.25
N ASP A 125 10.77 -7.36 6.94
CA ASP A 125 9.77 -6.84 7.89
C ASP A 125 8.36 -7.08 7.37
N ILE A 126 7.60 -7.90 8.08
CA ILE A 126 6.22 -8.25 7.71
C ILE A 126 5.29 -7.04 7.70
N ARG A 127 5.59 -6.00 8.50
CA ARG A 127 4.77 -4.78 8.59
C ARG A 127 4.66 -4.05 7.25
N VAL A 128 5.70 -4.12 6.42
CA VAL A 128 5.70 -3.56 5.05
C VAL A 128 4.57 -4.14 4.21
N ILE A 129 4.35 -5.46 4.29
CA ILE A 129 3.26 -6.12 3.55
C ILE A 129 1.90 -5.81 4.17
N LEU A 130 1.81 -5.67 5.49
CA LEU A 130 0.57 -5.28 6.16
C LEU A 130 0.11 -3.88 5.72
N ILE A 131 1.03 -2.92 5.65
CA ILE A 131 0.76 -1.58 5.09
C ILE A 131 0.32 -1.70 3.63
N LYS A 132 0.98 -2.51 2.83
CA LYS A 132 0.64 -2.70 1.41
C LYS A 132 -0.72 -3.37 1.20
N LEU A 133 -1.12 -4.30 2.07
CA LEU A 133 -2.46 -4.90 2.05
C LEU A 133 -3.54 -3.87 2.42
N ALA A 134 -3.29 -3.02 3.41
CA ALA A 134 -4.21 -1.96 3.80
C ALA A 134 -4.36 -0.90 2.69
N ASP A 135 -3.25 -0.50 2.04
CA ASP A 135 -3.26 0.36 0.85
C ASP A 135 -4.07 -0.27 -0.29
N ARG A 136 -3.81 -1.54 -0.63
CA ARG A 136 -4.55 -2.27 -1.66
C ARG A 136 -6.04 -2.35 -1.35
N LEU A 137 -6.41 -2.61 -0.11
CA LEU A 137 -7.81 -2.68 0.32
C LEU A 137 -8.53 -1.35 0.09
N HIS A 138 -7.94 -0.22 0.50
CA HIS A 138 -8.54 1.08 0.26
C HIS A 138 -8.61 1.42 -1.25
N ASN A 139 -7.60 1.08 -2.04
CA ASN A 139 -7.62 1.25 -3.48
C ASN A 139 -8.73 0.42 -4.14
N MET A 140 -9.01 -0.80 -3.66
CA MET A 140 -10.12 -1.63 -4.13
C MET A 140 -11.48 -1.04 -3.76
N ARG A 141 -11.65 -0.48 -2.54
CA ARG A 141 -12.88 0.21 -2.11
C ARG A 141 -13.23 1.41 -3.01
N THR A 142 -12.22 2.07 -3.56
CA THR A 142 -12.37 3.25 -4.43
C THR A 142 -12.18 2.95 -5.92
N LEU A 143 -12.12 1.68 -6.32
CA LEU A 143 -11.77 1.24 -7.66
C LEU A 143 -12.78 1.69 -8.74
N LYS A 144 -14.03 1.96 -8.35
CA LYS A 144 -15.11 2.46 -9.24
C LYS A 144 -14.77 3.76 -9.98
N TYR A 145 -13.83 4.54 -9.47
CA TYR A 145 -13.39 5.80 -10.08
C TYR A 145 -12.28 5.64 -11.13
N GLN A 146 -11.81 4.42 -11.38
CA GLN A 146 -10.83 4.10 -12.41
C GLN A 146 -11.51 3.72 -13.74
N SER A 147 -10.75 3.72 -14.84
CA SER A 147 -11.24 3.19 -16.13
C SER A 147 -11.55 1.68 -16.02
N LYS A 148 -12.43 1.17 -16.88
CA LYS A 148 -12.81 -0.26 -16.86
C LYS A 148 -11.60 -1.19 -17.05
N GLU A 149 -10.67 -0.82 -17.92
CA GLU A 149 -9.43 -1.57 -18.17
C GLU A 149 -8.55 -1.60 -16.92
N ALA A 150 -8.42 -0.46 -16.22
CA ALA A 150 -7.69 -0.37 -14.96
C ALA A 150 -8.39 -1.17 -13.84
N GLN A 151 -9.73 -1.11 -13.77
CA GLN A 151 -10.52 -1.89 -12.81
C GLN A 151 -10.24 -3.39 -12.97
N GLN A 152 -10.35 -3.93 -14.18
CA GLN A 152 -10.11 -5.35 -14.45
C GLN A 152 -8.67 -5.76 -14.15
N ARG A 153 -7.69 -4.95 -14.55
CA ARG A 153 -6.28 -5.23 -14.30
C ARG A 153 -5.96 -5.27 -12.80
N ILE A 154 -6.43 -4.26 -12.06
CA ILE A 154 -6.19 -4.14 -10.61
C ILE A 154 -6.94 -5.23 -9.84
N ALA A 155 -8.19 -5.56 -10.19
CA ALA A 155 -8.94 -6.63 -9.56
C ALA A 155 -8.24 -7.99 -9.77
N ARG A 156 -7.78 -8.29 -10.98
CA ARG A 156 -7.05 -9.52 -11.29
C ARG A 156 -5.73 -9.61 -10.53
N GLU A 157 -4.94 -8.54 -10.52
CA GLU A 157 -3.70 -8.49 -9.73
C GLU A 157 -3.98 -8.71 -8.24
N THR A 158 -5.06 -8.13 -7.71
CA THR A 158 -5.46 -8.30 -6.31
C THR A 158 -5.82 -9.76 -6.02
N GLN A 159 -6.60 -10.40 -6.89
CA GLN A 159 -6.99 -11.80 -6.78
C GLN A 159 -5.77 -12.74 -6.86
N ASP A 160 -4.86 -12.48 -7.79
CA ASP A 160 -3.73 -13.36 -8.08
C ASP A 160 -2.58 -13.22 -7.04
N ILE A 161 -2.42 -12.07 -6.40
CA ILE A 161 -1.27 -11.77 -5.54
C ILE A 161 -1.69 -11.47 -4.10
N TYR A 162 -2.57 -10.48 -3.89
CA TYR A 162 -2.85 -9.95 -2.55
C TYR A 162 -3.76 -10.87 -1.72
N CYS A 163 -4.79 -11.48 -2.33
CA CYS A 163 -5.65 -12.43 -1.63
C CYS A 163 -4.88 -13.65 -1.11
N PRO A 164 -4.01 -14.33 -1.89
CA PRO A 164 -3.16 -15.41 -1.39
C PRO A 164 -2.21 -14.99 -0.26
N ILE A 165 -1.67 -13.77 -0.31
CA ILE A 165 -0.81 -13.24 0.76
C ILE A 165 -1.62 -13.03 2.04
N ALA A 166 -2.77 -12.36 1.97
CA ALA A 166 -3.65 -12.16 3.12
C ALA A 166 -4.10 -13.49 3.75
N GLN A 167 -4.35 -14.51 2.92
CA GLN A 167 -4.67 -15.87 3.38
C GLN A 167 -3.52 -16.51 4.15
N ARG A 168 -2.29 -16.43 3.64
CA ARG A 168 -1.10 -17.00 4.28
C ARG A 168 -0.76 -16.31 5.59
N LEU A 169 -1.04 -15.02 5.70
CA LEU A 169 -0.87 -14.25 6.93
C LEU A 169 -2.02 -14.45 7.94
N GLY A 170 -3.07 -15.20 7.57
CA GLY A 170 -4.22 -15.44 8.44
C GLY A 170 -5.12 -14.21 8.63
N ILE A 171 -5.00 -13.17 7.78
CA ILE A 171 -5.78 -11.93 7.89
C ILE A 171 -7.11 -12.11 7.14
N SER A 172 -7.98 -12.96 7.70
CA SER A 172 -9.22 -13.39 7.06
C SER A 172 -10.15 -12.23 6.73
N LYS A 173 -10.23 -11.19 7.58
CA LYS A 173 -11.07 -10.00 7.36
C LYS A 173 -10.68 -9.28 6.07
N ILE A 174 -9.39 -9.00 5.88
CA ILE A 174 -8.89 -8.33 4.67
C ILE A 174 -9.06 -9.24 3.45
N LYS A 175 -8.73 -10.53 3.58
CA LYS A 175 -8.83 -11.49 2.48
C LYS A 175 -10.25 -11.54 1.92
N ILE A 176 -11.26 -11.76 2.78
CA ILE A 176 -12.67 -11.87 2.38
C ILE A 176 -13.11 -10.59 1.68
N GLU A 177 -12.82 -9.42 2.25
CA GLU A 177 -13.22 -8.15 1.65
C GLU A 177 -12.53 -7.91 0.30
N LEU A 178 -11.23 -8.26 0.15
CA LEU A 178 -10.54 -8.16 -1.14
C LEU A 178 -11.17 -9.07 -2.19
N GLU A 179 -11.49 -10.33 -1.84
CA GLU A 179 -12.15 -11.28 -2.75
C GLU A 179 -13.52 -10.77 -3.18
N ASP A 180 -14.35 -10.29 -2.24
CA ASP A 180 -15.66 -9.70 -2.53
C ASP A 180 -15.56 -8.48 -3.47
N LEU A 181 -14.56 -7.63 -3.25
CA LEU A 181 -14.32 -6.47 -4.11
C LEU A 181 -13.83 -6.87 -5.50
N CYS A 182 -12.98 -7.91 -5.62
CA CYS A 182 -12.53 -8.43 -6.92
C CYS A 182 -13.69 -8.97 -7.75
N MET A 183 -14.69 -9.59 -7.13
CA MET A 183 -15.87 -10.14 -7.83
C MET A 183 -16.76 -9.07 -8.47
N LYS A 184 -16.59 -7.78 -8.14
CA LYS A 184 -17.37 -6.67 -8.69
C LYS A 184 -16.83 -6.17 -10.04
N TYR A 185 -15.59 -6.48 -10.37
CA TYR A 185 -14.85 -5.91 -11.51
C TYR A 185 -14.24 -7.01 -12.38
#